data_3845f0244e05a70d25cd2f1290dcfa94
#
_entry.id   3845f0244e05a70d25cd2f1290dcfa94
#
_cell.length_a   1.000
_cell.length_b   1.000
_cell.length_c   1.000
_cell.angle_alpha   90.00
_cell.angle_beta   90.00
_cell.angle_gamma   90.00
#
_symmetry.space_group_name_H-M   'P 1'
#
loop_
_entity.id
_entity.type
_entity.pdbx_description
1 polymer ?
#
loop_
_entity_poly.entity_id
_entity_poly.type
_entity_poly.pdbx_seq_one_letter_code
_entity_poly.pdbx_strand_id
1 'polypeptide(L)'
;MKDYYDTLGVARNASQEEIKKAFRQLALKYHPDRNHGDKEAEDKFKEINEAYSCLSDPGKRSQYDSTGQCGTGPNFGGFGAGGFGATGFGDIFEDIFGEFFGAAFGGGRRGPRPERGQDLRYDADIDLEEAASGKKISIKVPRNVNCAECNGTGSATGQTSACPECGGSGHVRFQQGFFSVSRACGRCRGMGRIILKPCDKCRGTGRVKVERELSINIPAGVEDGMRFRVSGEGEMGANGGPPGDLYVVVSIREHQQFRRDGDDIVSEQTISFAQAALGVDLEINTLWGSEKLHLPAGTQPGQVFRLHGKGMPHLGKKSKGDHIVIAKVLIPRKLDERQRELLEELARHAGESFATKGSLKDKLRGIFAAGS
;
A
#
# COMPACT_ATOMS: atom_id res chain seq x y z
N MET A 1 -24.36 34.24 -34.27
CA MET A 1 -24.17 33.49 -32.98
C MET A 1 -25.06 32.28 -33.07
N LYS A 2 -24.55 31.08 -32.88
CA LYS A 2 -25.39 29.86 -32.81
C LYS A 2 -26.18 29.90 -31.49
N ASP A 3 -27.49 29.60 -31.58
CA ASP A 3 -28.35 29.51 -30.41
C ASP A 3 -27.95 28.30 -29.57
N TYR A 4 -27.84 28.45 -28.26
CA TYR A 4 -27.45 27.37 -27.35
C TYR A 4 -28.48 26.23 -27.32
N TYR A 5 -29.75 26.53 -27.58
CA TYR A 5 -30.78 25.49 -27.73
C TYR A 5 -30.57 24.66 -29.00
N ASP A 6 -30.18 25.32 -30.11
CA ASP A 6 -29.83 24.64 -31.35
C ASP A 6 -28.54 23.81 -31.21
N THR A 7 -27.57 24.32 -30.45
CA THR A 7 -26.32 23.60 -30.16
C THR A 7 -26.55 22.29 -29.41
N LEU A 8 -27.49 22.29 -28.46
CA LEU A 8 -27.91 21.09 -27.75
C LEU A 8 -28.99 20.28 -28.47
N GLY A 9 -29.58 20.81 -29.56
CA GLY A 9 -30.66 20.14 -30.31
C GLY A 9 -31.96 20.02 -29.53
N VAL A 10 -32.27 20.97 -28.67
CA VAL A 10 -33.48 20.98 -27.83
C VAL A 10 -34.35 22.21 -28.13
N ALA A 11 -35.66 22.12 -27.89
CA ALA A 11 -36.57 23.26 -28.03
C ALA A 11 -36.33 24.31 -26.92
N ARG A 12 -36.62 25.58 -27.20
CA ARG A 12 -36.45 26.67 -26.22
C ARG A 12 -37.28 26.49 -24.94
N ASN A 13 -38.39 25.73 -25.02
CA ASN A 13 -39.25 25.39 -23.89
C ASN A 13 -38.85 24.06 -23.22
N ALA A 14 -37.72 23.47 -23.60
CA ALA A 14 -37.25 22.19 -23.05
C ALA A 14 -37.06 22.26 -21.51
N SER A 15 -37.43 21.19 -20.82
CA SER A 15 -37.23 21.02 -19.40
C SER A 15 -35.73 20.85 -19.05
N GLN A 16 -35.37 21.08 -17.81
CA GLN A 16 -33.99 20.88 -17.32
C GLN A 16 -33.53 19.44 -17.52
N GLU A 17 -34.45 18.48 -17.43
CA GLU A 17 -34.13 17.05 -17.63
C GLU A 17 -33.84 16.75 -19.10
N GLU A 18 -34.56 17.37 -20.04
CA GLU A 18 -34.34 17.23 -21.48
C GLU A 18 -32.99 17.85 -21.87
N ILE A 19 -32.66 19.04 -21.38
CA ILE A 19 -31.37 19.70 -21.56
C ILE A 19 -30.22 18.81 -21.07
N LYS A 20 -30.35 18.24 -19.88
CA LYS A 20 -29.37 17.34 -19.28
C LYS A 20 -29.20 16.04 -20.07
N LYS A 21 -30.30 15.50 -20.60
CA LYS A 21 -30.29 14.28 -21.41
C LYS A 21 -29.60 14.53 -22.77
N ALA A 22 -29.94 15.63 -23.43
CA ALA A 22 -29.34 16.04 -24.69
C ALA A 22 -27.81 16.27 -24.54
N PHE A 23 -27.42 17.00 -23.50
CA PHE A 23 -26.01 17.21 -23.19
C PHE A 23 -25.25 15.89 -23.02
N ARG A 24 -25.76 14.94 -22.23
CA ARG A 24 -25.11 13.64 -22.02
C ARG A 24 -24.92 12.87 -23.34
N GLN A 25 -25.90 12.90 -24.23
CA GLN A 25 -25.81 12.21 -25.51
C GLN A 25 -24.74 12.84 -26.42
N LEU A 26 -24.71 14.16 -26.49
CA LEU A 26 -23.76 14.90 -27.33
C LEU A 26 -22.34 14.83 -26.73
N ALA A 27 -22.19 14.92 -25.41
CA ALA A 27 -20.90 14.78 -24.73
C ALA A 27 -20.30 13.38 -24.96
N LEU A 28 -21.09 12.31 -24.95
CA LEU A 28 -20.64 10.95 -25.26
C LEU A 28 -20.25 10.79 -26.73
N LYS A 29 -20.96 11.49 -27.65
CA LYS A 29 -20.69 11.43 -29.07
C LYS A 29 -19.40 12.15 -29.46
N TYR A 30 -19.13 13.31 -28.88
CA TYR A 30 -18.00 14.17 -29.20
C TYR A 30 -16.89 14.12 -28.12
N HIS A 31 -16.87 13.07 -27.26
CA HIS A 31 -15.86 12.91 -26.22
C HIS A 31 -14.45 12.78 -26.81
N PRO A 32 -13.43 13.49 -26.27
CA PRO A 32 -12.06 13.45 -26.77
C PRO A 32 -11.48 12.03 -26.86
N ASP A 33 -11.79 11.17 -25.86
CA ASP A 33 -11.30 9.78 -25.81
C ASP A 33 -11.88 8.89 -26.93
N ARG A 34 -13.01 9.29 -27.51
CA ARG A 34 -13.64 8.54 -28.62
C ARG A 34 -13.30 9.11 -30.00
N ASN A 35 -12.85 10.35 -30.03
CA ASN A 35 -12.57 11.10 -31.28
C ASN A 35 -11.13 11.66 -31.21
N HIS A 36 -10.16 10.80 -30.95
CA HIS A 36 -8.75 11.19 -30.84
C HIS A 36 -8.25 11.92 -32.08
N GLY A 37 -7.82 13.18 -31.91
CA GLY A 37 -7.22 13.99 -33.01
C GLY A 37 -8.19 14.66 -33.94
N ASP A 38 -9.51 14.54 -33.74
CA ASP A 38 -10.54 15.23 -34.54
C ASP A 38 -10.83 16.62 -33.92
N LYS A 39 -10.27 17.66 -34.56
CA LYS A 39 -10.46 19.06 -34.15
C LYS A 39 -11.92 19.51 -34.26
N GLU A 40 -12.69 19.00 -35.24
CA GLU A 40 -14.10 19.36 -35.36
C GLU A 40 -14.93 18.81 -34.21
N ALA A 41 -14.60 17.59 -33.73
CA ALA A 41 -15.24 17.00 -32.57
C ALA A 41 -14.87 17.76 -31.29
N GLU A 42 -13.62 18.21 -31.14
CA GLU A 42 -13.16 19.01 -30.01
C GLU A 42 -13.86 20.39 -29.97
N ASP A 43 -13.99 21.07 -31.09
CA ASP A 43 -14.66 22.36 -31.14
C ASP A 43 -16.16 22.24 -30.87
N LYS A 44 -16.82 21.20 -31.40
CA LYS A 44 -18.21 20.89 -31.04
C LYS A 44 -18.39 20.56 -29.58
N PHE A 45 -17.44 19.83 -28.97
CA PHE A 45 -17.49 19.52 -27.54
C PHE A 45 -17.39 20.77 -26.67
N LYS A 46 -16.57 21.76 -27.07
CA LYS A 46 -16.47 23.07 -26.39
C LYS A 46 -17.80 23.84 -26.50
N GLU A 47 -18.39 23.94 -27.72
CA GLU A 47 -19.70 24.60 -27.95
C GLU A 47 -20.82 23.94 -27.09
N ILE A 48 -20.86 22.61 -27.02
CA ILE A 48 -21.86 21.86 -26.24
C ILE A 48 -21.69 22.14 -24.71
N ASN A 49 -20.45 22.18 -24.22
CA ASN A 49 -20.18 22.49 -22.80
C ASN A 49 -20.58 23.93 -22.46
N GLU A 50 -20.30 24.88 -23.34
CA GLU A 50 -20.69 26.29 -23.18
C GLU A 50 -22.22 26.43 -23.13
N ALA A 51 -22.92 25.83 -24.09
CA ALA A 51 -24.38 25.83 -24.16
C ALA A 51 -25.00 25.21 -22.86
N TYR A 52 -24.49 24.08 -22.43
CA TYR A 52 -24.96 23.43 -21.21
C TYR A 52 -24.69 24.26 -19.94
N SER A 53 -23.51 24.89 -19.85
CA SER A 53 -23.17 25.75 -18.71
C SER A 53 -24.11 26.94 -18.53
N CYS A 54 -24.67 27.40 -19.62
CA CYS A 54 -25.66 28.49 -19.65
C CYS A 54 -27.07 27.99 -19.35
N LEU A 55 -27.53 26.92 -20.02
CA LEU A 55 -28.91 26.46 -19.95
C LEU A 55 -29.21 25.54 -18.76
N SER A 56 -28.20 25.00 -18.11
CA SER A 56 -28.38 24.15 -16.92
C SER A 56 -28.75 24.91 -15.64
N ASP A 57 -28.43 26.18 -15.57
CA ASP A 57 -28.80 27.06 -14.43
C ASP A 57 -30.04 27.89 -14.78
N PRO A 58 -31.14 27.83 -13.99
CA PRO A 58 -32.34 28.57 -14.26
C PRO A 58 -32.14 30.09 -14.35
N GLY A 59 -31.22 30.64 -13.56
CA GLY A 59 -30.90 32.06 -13.57
C GLY A 59 -30.16 32.51 -14.84
N LYS A 60 -29.14 31.74 -15.25
CA LYS A 60 -28.40 32.01 -16.48
C LYS A 60 -29.25 31.79 -17.73
N ARG A 61 -30.11 30.75 -17.71
CA ARG A 61 -31.09 30.49 -18.78
C ARG A 61 -32.04 31.66 -18.96
N SER A 62 -32.63 32.15 -17.84
CA SER A 62 -33.53 33.33 -17.88
C SER A 62 -32.83 34.58 -18.41
N GLN A 63 -31.58 34.79 -18.04
CA GLN A 63 -30.76 35.88 -18.53
C GLN A 63 -30.45 35.70 -20.03
N TYR A 64 -30.10 34.51 -20.48
CA TYR A 64 -29.89 34.19 -21.89
C TYR A 64 -31.14 34.37 -22.71
N ASP A 65 -32.28 33.94 -22.20
CA ASP A 65 -33.58 34.09 -22.87
C ASP A 65 -34.01 35.58 -23.03
N SER A 66 -33.59 36.45 -22.11
CA SER A 66 -33.90 37.87 -22.13
C SER A 66 -32.91 38.73 -22.91
N THR A 67 -31.63 38.40 -22.88
CA THR A 67 -30.54 39.26 -23.41
C THR A 67 -29.82 38.65 -24.61
N GLY A 68 -30.04 37.36 -24.90
CA GLY A 68 -29.31 36.62 -25.93
C GLY A 68 -27.85 36.36 -25.60
N GLN A 69 -27.42 36.73 -24.39
CA GLN A 69 -26.05 36.54 -23.90
C GLN A 69 -26.06 35.84 -22.57
N CYS A 70 -25.26 34.78 -22.46
CA CYS A 70 -25.01 34.15 -21.18
C CYS A 70 -23.99 34.99 -20.38
N GLY A 71 -24.45 35.66 -19.34
CA GLY A 71 -23.70 36.69 -18.58
C GLY A 71 -22.21 36.41 -18.42
N THR A 72 -21.44 37.07 -19.26
CA THR A 72 -20.03 37.30 -19.01
C THR A 72 -19.91 38.53 -18.10
N GLY A 73 -19.89 38.28 -16.79
CA GLY A 73 -19.46 39.32 -15.85
C GLY A 73 -17.99 39.71 -16.20
N PRO A 74 -17.56 40.96 -15.92
CA PRO A 74 -16.30 41.53 -16.42
C PRO A 74 -15.03 40.88 -15.86
N ASN A 75 -15.07 39.65 -15.37
CA ASN A 75 -13.93 39.00 -14.71
C ASN A 75 -13.57 37.60 -15.28
N PHE A 76 -14.07 37.24 -16.49
CA PHE A 76 -13.68 35.98 -17.13
C PHE A 76 -12.70 36.15 -18.32
N GLY A 77 -12.06 37.31 -18.41
CA GLY A 77 -11.04 37.61 -19.40
C GLY A 77 -9.63 37.25 -18.94
N GLY A 78 -9.33 35.97 -18.69
CA GLY A 78 -8.00 35.60 -18.19
C GLY A 78 -7.56 34.15 -18.41
N PHE A 79 -8.22 33.40 -19.30
CA PHE A 79 -7.72 32.08 -19.70
C PHE A 79 -7.37 32.06 -21.19
N GLY A 80 -6.38 32.90 -21.53
CA GLY A 80 -5.71 32.93 -22.82
C GLY A 80 -4.52 31.99 -22.83
N ALA A 81 -4.56 31.05 -23.77
CA ALA A 81 -3.45 30.42 -24.47
C ALA A 81 -2.18 30.09 -23.63
N GLY A 82 -2.07 28.87 -23.15
CA GLY A 82 -0.78 28.35 -22.68
C GLY A 82 -0.91 27.04 -21.89
N GLY A 83 -0.94 25.89 -22.54
CA GLY A 83 -0.49 24.64 -21.96
C GLY A 83 -1.57 23.74 -21.32
N PHE A 84 -2.42 23.14 -22.13
CA PHE A 84 -3.20 21.97 -21.74
C PHE A 84 -2.53 20.69 -22.26
N GLY A 85 -1.64 20.14 -21.41
CA GLY A 85 -1.14 18.79 -21.53
C GLY A 85 -2.10 17.82 -20.80
N ALA A 86 -2.49 16.79 -21.52
CA ALA A 86 -3.42 15.73 -21.14
C ALA A 86 -3.09 15.05 -19.81
N THR A 87 -3.91 15.30 -18.76
CA THR A 87 -4.13 14.33 -17.66
C THR A 87 -5.34 14.76 -16.84
N GLY A 88 -6.40 13.94 -16.80
CA GLY A 88 -7.39 13.92 -15.71
C GLY A 88 -8.46 14.98 -15.67
N PHE A 89 -9.41 15.00 -16.61
CA PHE A 89 -10.53 15.95 -16.66
C PHE A 89 -11.63 15.75 -15.59
N GLY A 90 -11.62 14.65 -14.83
CA GLY A 90 -12.69 14.32 -13.86
C GLY A 90 -12.55 15.04 -12.51
N ASP A 91 -11.38 15.01 -11.93
CA ASP A 91 -11.16 15.51 -10.55
C ASP A 91 -11.00 17.05 -10.47
N ILE A 92 -10.46 17.68 -11.53
CA ILE A 92 -10.26 19.14 -11.55
C ILE A 92 -11.58 19.91 -11.69
N PHE A 93 -12.61 19.28 -12.29
CA PHE A 93 -13.90 19.93 -12.48
C PHE A 93 -14.74 19.97 -11.19
N GLU A 94 -14.60 18.95 -10.34
CA GLU A 94 -15.30 18.89 -9.05
C GLU A 94 -14.67 19.83 -8.01
N ASP A 95 -13.35 19.97 -8.01
CA ASP A 95 -12.62 20.88 -7.11
C ASP A 95 -12.79 22.36 -7.51
N ILE A 96 -12.70 22.72 -8.79
CA ILE A 96 -12.84 24.13 -9.23
C ILE A 96 -14.31 24.58 -9.14
N PHE A 97 -15.27 23.70 -9.43
CA PHE A 97 -16.70 24.04 -9.36
C PHE A 97 -17.18 24.10 -7.91
N GLY A 98 -16.69 23.22 -7.03
CA GLY A 98 -16.98 23.22 -5.60
C GLY A 98 -16.44 24.47 -4.89
N GLU A 99 -15.26 24.94 -5.26
CA GLU A 99 -14.62 26.10 -4.63
C GLU A 99 -15.21 27.42 -5.12
N PHE A 100 -15.58 27.53 -6.39
CA PHE A 100 -16.15 28.74 -6.97
C PHE A 100 -17.63 28.95 -6.61
N PHE A 101 -18.44 27.86 -6.60
CA PHE A 101 -19.86 27.93 -6.23
C PHE A 101 -20.08 28.07 -4.72
N GLY A 102 -19.20 27.45 -3.92
CA GLY A 102 -19.20 27.60 -2.47
C GLY A 102 -18.79 29.00 -1.99
N ALA A 103 -18.04 29.75 -2.78
CA ALA A 103 -17.62 31.12 -2.42
C ALA A 103 -18.67 32.20 -2.74
N ALA A 104 -19.53 31.97 -3.73
CA ALA A 104 -20.51 32.95 -4.20
C ALA A 104 -21.84 32.93 -3.41
N PHE A 105 -22.23 31.81 -2.81
CA PHE A 105 -23.53 31.64 -2.15
C PHE A 105 -23.48 31.38 -0.65
N GLY A 106 -22.31 31.24 -0.03
CA GLY A 106 -22.16 30.91 1.39
C GLY A 106 -21.36 31.94 2.17
N GLY A 107 -21.89 33.11 2.45
CA GLY A 107 -21.35 34.09 3.40
C GLY A 107 -21.37 33.62 4.86
N GLY A 108 -21.21 32.34 5.15
CA GLY A 108 -21.05 31.77 6.47
C GLY A 108 -19.59 31.69 6.87
N ARG A 109 -19.22 32.16 8.05
CA ARG A 109 -17.92 32.00 8.70
C ARG A 109 -17.50 30.53 8.61
N ARG A 110 -16.65 30.17 7.63
CA ARG A 110 -16.10 28.83 7.51
C ARG A 110 -15.15 28.59 8.70
N GLY A 111 -15.65 27.87 9.70
CA GLY A 111 -14.79 27.27 10.72
C GLY A 111 -13.79 26.31 10.05
N PRO A 112 -12.73 25.89 10.76
CA PRO A 112 -11.78 24.91 10.26
C PRO A 112 -12.53 23.67 9.80
N ARG A 113 -12.26 23.23 8.55
CA ARG A 113 -12.91 22.05 7.97
C ARG A 113 -12.54 20.79 8.74
N PRO A 114 -13.47 19.82 8.90
CA PRO A 114 -13.13 18.51 9.42
C PRO A 114 -12.05 17.85 8.54
N GLU A 115 -10.97 17.42 9.15
CA GLU A 115 -9.86 16.73 8.45
C GLU A 115 -9.78 15.31 8.96
N ARG A 116 -9.64 14.34 8.05
CA ARG A 116 -9.44 12.94 8.40
C ARG A 116 -8.11 12.75 9.14
N GLY A 117 -8.11 11.88 10.14
CA GLY A 117 -6.91 11.48 10.85
C GLY A 117 -5.93 10.71 9.95
N GLN A 118 -4.66 10.73 10.34
CA GLN A 118 -3.62 9.98 9.63
C GLN A 118 -3.79 8.48 9.85
N ASP A 119 -3.46 7.72 8.82
CA ASP A 119 -3.40 6.27 8.92
C ASP A 119 -2.14 5.86 9.71
N LEU A 120 -2.26 4.80 10.50
CA LEU A 120 -1.16 4.23 11.26
C LEU A 120 -0.67 2.94 10.60
N ARG A 121 0.61 2.66 10.76
CA ARG A 121 1.23 1.40 10.34
C ARG A 121 1.78 0.69 11.58
N TYR A 122 1.54 -0.61 11.63
CA TYR A 122 2.09 -1.51 12.64
C TYR A 122 2.70 -2.73 11.92
N ASP A 123 3.98 -2.99 12.16
CA ASP A 123 4.66 -4.17 11.60
C ASP A 123 4.56 -5.30 12.62
N ALA A 124 3.97 -6.42 12.20
CA ALA A 124 3.74 -7.60 13.03
C ALA A 124 4.67 -8.72 12.58
N ASP A 125 5.67 -9.02 13.41
CA ASP A 125 6.59 -10.13 13.16
C ASP A 125 5.98 -11.44 13.64
N ILE A 126 5.94 -12.43 12.76
CA ILE A 126 5.45 -13.79 13.04
C ILE A 126 6.46 -14.83 12.56
N ASP A 127 6.40 -16.01 13.16
CA ASP A 127 7.22 -17.15 12.74
C ASP A 127 6.55 -17.89 11.57
N LEU A 128 7.34 -18.67 10.82
CA LEU A 128 6.86 -19.39 9.65
C LEU A 128 5.74 -20.40 9.98
N GLU A 129 5.84 -21.06 11.14
CA GLU A 129 4.85 -21.99 11.68
C GLU A 129 3.53 -21.27 12.03
N GLU A 130 3.65 -20.06 12.56
CA GLU A 130 2.50 -19.21 12.86
C GLU A 130 1.82 -18.73 11.59
N ALA A 131 2.60 -18.42 10.55
CA ALA A 131 2.07 -18.10 9.23
C ALA A 131 1.37 -19.30 8.58
N ALA A 132 1.86 -20.53 8.84
CA ALA A 132 1.24 -21.76 8.35
C ALA A 132 -0.07 -22.10 9.07
N SER A 133 -0.11 -21.96 10.39
CA SER A 133 -1.28 -22.32 11.22
C SER A 133 -2.32 -21.21 11.31
N GLY A 134 -1.93 -19.97 11.06
CA GLY A 134 -2.66 -18.77 11.42
C GLY A 134 -2.50 -18.46 12.91
N LYS A 135 -2.60 -17.18 13.25
CA LYS A 135 -2.40 -16.71 14.62
C LYS A 135 -3.30 -15.53 14.96
N LYS A 136 -3.83 -15.55 16.15
CA LYS A 136 -4.47 -14.38 16.74
C LYS A 136 -3.45 -13.61 17.57
N ILE A 137 -3.16 -12.37 17.15
CA ILE A 137 -2.21 -11.49 17.84
C ILE A 137 -2.94 -10.37 18.55
N SER A 138 -2.44 -9.98 19.74
CA SER A 138 -2.86 -8.77 20.44
C SER A 138 -1.77 -7.72 20.29
N ILE A 139 -2.12 -6.61 19.68
CA ILE A 139 -1.20 -5.49 19.46
C ILE A 139 -1.63 -4.29 20.27
N LYS A 140 -0.66 -3.54 20.80
CA LYS A 140 -0.87 -2.28 21.51
C LYS A 140 -0.48 -1.13 20.59
N VAL A 141 -1.47 -0.37 20.16
CA VAL A 141 -1.27 0.74 19.22
C VAL A 141 -1.41 2.05 19.98
N PRO A 142 -0.32 2.82 20.13
CA PRO A 142 -0.39 4.16 20.69
C PRO A 142 -1.02 5.10 19.67
N ARG A 143 -2.11 5.78 20.04
CA ARG A 143 -2.76 6.77 19.20
C ARG A 143 -3.21 8.00 19.97
N ASN A 144 -3.32 9.12 19.29
CA ASN A 144 -3.88 10.32 19.85
C ASN A 144 -5.41 10.28 19.71
N VAL A 145 -6.10 10.39 20.82
CA VAL A 145 -7.57 10.49 20.85
C VAL A 145 -7.99 11.85 21.40
N ASN A 146 -9.22 12.25 21.11
CA ASN A 146 -9.75 13.45 21.72
C ASN A 146 -9.77 13.33 23.25
N CYS A 147 -9.34 14.36 23.92
CA CYS A 147 -9.37 14.41 25.38
C CYS A 147 -10.81 14.34 25.89
N ALA A 148 -11.14 13.34 26.68
CA ALA A 148 -12.50 13.12 27.18
C ALA A 148 -12.99 14.23 28.12
N GLU A 149 -12.08 14.92 28.81
CA GLU A 149 -12.46 16.03 29.71
C GLU A 149 -12.88 17.29 28.98
N CYS A 150 -12.21 17.63 27.88
CA CYS A 150 -12.53 18.82 27.11
C CYS A 150 -13.16 18.52 25.73
N ASN A 151 -13.48 17.27 25.43
CA ASN A 151 -14.05 16.84 24.15
C ASN A 151 -13.30 17.39 22.92
N GLY A 152 -11.96 17.42 23.00
CA GLY A 152 -11.12 17.89 21.90
C GLY A 152 -10.98 19.40 21.78
N THR A 153 -11.64 20.20 22.62
CA THR A 153 -11.56 21.67 22.58
C THR A 153 -10.21 22.22 23.10
N GLY A 154 -9.55 21.47 23.97
CA GLY A 154 -8.33 21.91 24.68
C GLY A 154 -8.62 22.85 25.87
N SER A 155 -9.87 23.28 26.09
CA SER A 155 -10.28 24.21 27.14
C SER A 155 -10.91 23.50 28.31
N ALA A 156 -10.52 23.83 29.53
CA ALA A 156 -11.12 23.29 30.75
C ALA A 156 -12.63 23.63 30.88
N THR A 157 -13.03 24.76 30.36
CA THR A 157 -14.41 25.23 30.38
C THR A 157 -15.19 24.92 29.12
N GLY A 158 -14.57 24.24 28.13
CA GLY A 158 -15.15 24.02 26.81
C GLY A 158 -15.23 25.28 25.92
N GLN A 159 -15.01 26.48 26.49
CA GLN A 159 -15.12 27.74 25.79
C GLN A 159 -13.78 28.09 25.11
N THR A 160 -13.85 28.47 23.85
CA THR A 160 -12.74 28.99 23.07
C THR A 160 -13.16 30.28 22.42
N SER A 161 -12.26 31.28 22.35
CA SER A 161 -12.52 32.53 21.66
C SER A 161 -11.87 32.52 20.28
N ALA A 162 -12.51 33.15 19.28
CA ALA A 162 -11.89 33.35 17.99
C ALA A 162 -10.58 34.16 18.17
N CYS A 163 -9.52 33.78 17.46
CA CYS A 163 -8.27 34.51 17.53
C CYS A 163 -8.45 35.91 16.94
N PRO A 164 -8.21 36.97 17.70
CA PRO A 164 -8.42 38.37 17.22
C PRO A 164 -7.50 38.76 16.08
N GLU A 165 -6.33 38.15 15.95
CA GLU A 165 -5.35 38.45 14.90
C GLU A 165 -5.73 37.91 13.52
N CYS A 166 -6.30 36.68 13.47
CA CYS A 166 -6.72 36.05 12.22
C CYS A 166 -8.25 35.97 12.06
N GLY A 167 -9.02 36.51 12.98
CA GLY A 167 -10.48 36.47 12.92
C GLY A 167 -11.08 35.05 12.93
N GLY A 168 -10.34 34.05 13.41
CA GLY A 168 -10.79 32.66 13.43
C GLY A 168 -10.29 31.83 12.25
N SER A 169 -9.64 32.41 11.23
CA SER A 169 -9.18 31.70 10.03
C SER A 169 -7.98 30.77 10.25
N GLY A 170 -7.22 30.98 11.33
CA GLY A 170 -5.98 30.27 11.60
C GLY A 170 -4.77 30.77 10.80
N HIS A 171 -4.99 31.52 9.73
CA HIS A 171 -3.94 32.00 8.82
C HIS A 171 -4.01 33.52 8.66
N VAL A 172 -2.87 34.14 8.47
CA VAL A 172 -2.74 35.55 8.15
C VAL A 172 -2.22 35.67 6.72
N ARG A 173 -2.90 36.46 5.89
CA ARG A 173 -2.51 36.69 4.51
C ARG A 173 -1.69 37.97 4.44
N PHE A 174 -0.53 37.84 3.85
CA PHE A 174 0.34 38.99 3.53
C PHE A 174 0.31 39.20 2.02
N GLN A 175 -0.06 40.41 1.60
CA GLN A 175 0.02 40.79 0.20
C GLN A 175 1.33 41.51 -0.03
N GLN A 176 2.15 41.02 -0.92
CA GLN A 176 3.39 41.65 -1.35
C GLN A 176 3.35 41.77 -2.88
N GLY A 177 2.91 42.94 -3.38
CA GLY A 177 2.64 43.14 -4.80
C GLY A 177 1.52 42.25 -5.31
N PHE A 178 1.80 41.47 -6.35
CA PHE A 178 0.85 40.57 -6.98
C PHE A 178 0.76 39.18 -6.30
N PHE A 179 1.60 38.91 -5.31
CA PHE A 179 1.63 37.63 -4.61
C PHE A 179 0.93 37.73 -3.26
N SER A 180 0.01 36.78 -3.02
CA SER A 180 -0.63 36.59 -1.70
C SER A 180 -0.02 35.37 -1.02
N VAL A 181 0.71 35.57 0.06
CA VAL A 181 1.30 34.50 0.87
C VAL A 181 0.44 34.28 2.11
N SER A 182 -0.06 33.07 2.29
CA SER A 182 -0.79 32.66 3.49
C SER A 182 0.18 32.00 4.48
N ARG A 183 0.25 32.52 5.71
CA ARG A 183 1.08 31.98 6.78
C ARG A 183 0.21 31.63 7.99
N ALA A 184 0.57 30.54 8.70
CA ALA A 184 -0.08 30.23 9.98
C ALA A 184 0.00 31.42 10.94
N CYS A 185 -1.12 31.77 11.57
CA CYS A 185 -1.19 32.89 12.53
C CYS A 185 -0.26 32.61 13.73
N GLY A 186 0.66 33.50 14.00
CA GLY A 186 1.64 33.36 15.09
C GLY A 186 1.00 33.23 16.46
N ARG A 187 -0.13 33.93 16.69
CA ARG A 187 -0.82 33.92 17.97
C ARG A 187 -1.58 32.63 18.30
N CYS A 188 -2.31 32.08 17.36
CA CYS A 188 -3.06 30.84 17.53
C CYS A 188 -2.38 29.62 16.93
N ARG A 189 -1.21 29.76 16.31
CA ARG A 189 -0.42 28.70 15.67
C ARG A 189 -1.24 27.82 14.70
N GLY A 190 -2.09 28.47 13.91
CA GLY A 190 -2.93 27.79 12.95
C GLY A 190 -4.31 27.33 13.48
N MET A 191 -4.54 27.33 14.79
CA MET A 191 -5.79 26.81 15.39
C MET A 191 -7.02 27.71 15.16
N GLY A 192 -6.86 28.96 14.75
CA GLY A 192 -7.95 29.91 14.58
C GLY A 192 -8.62 30.36 15.88
N ARG A 193 -8.35 29.71 17.01
CA ARG A 193 -8.97 29.97 18.32
C ARG A 193 -7.91 30.12 19.41
N ILE A 194 -8.28 30.83 20.48
CA ILE A 194 -7.46 31.02 21.68
C ILE A 194 -8.17 30.32 22.84
N ILE A 195 -7.39 29.57 23.61
CA ILE A 195 -7.83 28.87 24.80
C ILE A 195 -7.45 29.71 26.01
N LEU A 196 -8.45 30.23 26.75
CA LEU A 196 -8.22 31.08 27.93
C LEU A 196 -7.79 30.27 29.15
N LYS A 197 -8.42 29.09 29.33
CA LYS A 197 -8.07 28.15 30.41
C LYS A 197 -7.77 26.80 29.79
N PRO A 198 -6.48 26.40 29.68
CA PRO A 198 -6.11 25.09 29.16
C PRO A 198 -6.69 23.95 30.01
N CYS A 199 -7.12 22.88 29.39
CA CYS A 199 -7.53 21.66 30.07
C CYS A 199 -6.30 20.99 30.71
N ASP A 200 -6.39 20.64 32.00
CA ASP A 200 -5.28 20.09 32.80
C ASP A 200 -4.76 18.77 32.20
N LYS A 201 -5.64 17.92 31.70
CA LYS A 201 -5.28 16.60 31.15
C LYS A 201 -4.53 16.67 29.84
N CYS A 202 -4.98 17.49 28.91
CA CYS A 202 -4.34 17.60 27.58
C CYS A 202 -3.47 18.86 27.43
N ARG A 203 -3.40 19.72 28.45
CA ARG A 203 -2.60 20.97 28.47
C ARG A 203 -2.85 21.86 27.24
N GLY A 204 -4.11 21.95 26.83
CA GLY A 204 -4.52 22.81 25.71
C GLY A 204 -4.44 22.14 24.34
N THR A 205 -3.88 20.95 24.20
CA THR A 205 -3.78 20.27 22.89
C THR A 205 -5.11 19.72 22.37
N GLY A 206 -6.09 19.49 23.27
CA GLY A 206 -7.33 18.82 22.96
C GLY A 206 -7.20 17.31 22.73
N ARG A 207 -5.98 16.75 22.76
CA ARG A 207 -5.69 15.34 22.49
C ARG A 207 -4.85 14.74 23.59
N VAL A 208 -5.04 13.44 23.81
CA VAL A 208 -4.26 12.63 24.75
C VAL A 208 -3.80 11.36 24.05
N LYS A 209 -2.57 10.93 24.33
CA LYS A 209 -2.05 9.67 23.82
C LYS A 209 -2.59 8.54 24.68
N VAL A 210 -3.24 7.56 24.07
CA VAL A 210 -3.72 6.33 24.72
C VAL A 210 -3.21 5.13 23.94
N GLU A 211 -2.91 4.07 24.67
CA GLU A 211 -2.61 2.76 24.09
C GLU A 211 -3.92 1.99 24.00
N ARG A 212 -4.24 1.53 22.79
CA ARG A 212 -5.40 0.67 22.55
C ARG A 212 -4.91 -0.73 22.22
N GLU A 213 -5.44 -1.70 22.92
CA GLU A 213 -5.19 -3.11 22.64
C GLU A 213 -6.20 -3.59 21.59
N LEU A 214 -5.68 -4.12 20.49
CA LEU A 214 -6.46 -4.63 19.36
C LEU A 214 -6.10 -6.08 19.12
N SER A 215 -7.11 -6.91 18.92
CA SER A 215 -6.94 -8.31 18.58
C SER A 215 -7.14 -8.51 17.10
N ILE A 216 -6.13 -9.00 16.42
CA ILE A 216 -6.11 -9.22 14.96
C ILE A 216 -5.94 -10.70 14.69
N ASN A 217 -6.78 -11.22 13.81
CA ASN A 217 -6.68 -12.60 13.36
C ASN A 217 -5.89 -12.65 12.04
N ILE A 218 -4.71 -13.25 12.07
CA ILE A 218 -3.88 -13.50 10.90
C ILE A 218 -4.29 -14.88 10.35
N PRO A 219 -4.80 -14.94 9.10
CA PRO A 219 -5.22 -16.21 8.51
C PRO A 219 -4.02 -17.11 8.19
N ALA A 220 -4.25 -18.42 8.17
CA ALA A 220 -3.29 -19.41 7.70
C ALA A 220 -2.93 -19.16 6.23
N GLY A 221 -1.66 -19.32 5.88
CA GLY A 221 -1.16 -19.10 4.54
C GLY A 221 -0.78 -17.65 4.21
N VAL A 222 -0.83 -16.75 5.19
CA VAL A 222 -0.44 -15.34 5.00
C VAL A 222 0.94 -15.24 4.36
N GLU A 223 1.11 -14.28 3.44
CA GLU A 223 2.38 -13.99 2.79
C GLU A 223 3.13 -12.85 3.47
N ASP A 224 4.46 -12.85 3.30
CA ASP A 224 5.29 -11.76 3.78
C ASP A 224 4.90 -10.44 3.11
N GLY A 225 4.87 -9.35 3.89
CA GLY A 225 4.43 -8.03 3.44
C GLY A 225 2.91 -7.87 3.27
N MET A 226 2.10 -8.90 3.56
CA MET A 226 0.63 -8.78 3.47
C MET A 226 0.10 -7.75 4.46
N ARG A 227 -0.90 -6.96 4.03
CA ARG A 227 -1.45 -5.84 4.79
C ARG A 227 -2.90 -6.11 5.18
N PHE A 228 -3.19 -5.95 6.46
CA PHE A 228 -4.54 -6.01 7.02
C PHE A 228 -4.97 -4.61 7.44
N ARG A 229 -6.08 -4.13 6.88
CA ARG A 229 -6.65 -2.84 7.24
C ARG A 229 -7.67 -3.00 8.36
N VAL A 230 -7.48 -2.26 9.44
CA VAL A 230 -8.44 -2.13 10.53
C VAL A 230 -9.01 -0.71 10.49
N SER A 231 -10.26 -0.60 10.03
CA SER A 231 -10.88 0.70 9.79
C SER A 231 -11.11 1.47 11.08
N GLY A 232 -10.81 2.78 11.06
CA GLY A 232 -11.04 3.69 12.17
C GLY A 232 -10.10 3.55 13.37
N GLU A 233 -9.05 2.74 13.27
CA GLU A 233 -8.06 2.54 14.33
C GLU A 233 -6.75 3.33 14.13
N GLY A 234 -6.76 4.28 13.19
CA GLY A 234 -5.70 5.27 13.01
C GLY A 234 -5.78 6.44 13.99
N GLU A 235 -5.07 7.52 13.68
CA GLU A 235 -5.13 8.77 14.43
C GLU A 235 -6.50 9.42 14.32
N MET A 236 -6.91 10.13 15.37
CA MET A 236 -8.16 10.92 15.33
C MET A 236 -8.01 12.12 14.41
N GLY A 237 -9.04 12.39 13.62
CA GLY A 237 -9.12 13.53 12.73
C GLY A 237 -9.11 14.87 13.46
N ALA A 238 -8.76 15.94 12.75
CA ALA A 238 -8.85 17.30 13.25
C ALA A 238 -10.26 17.87 13.07
N ASN A 239 -10.63 18.83 13.91
CA ASN A 239 -11.89 19.59 13.81
C ASN A 239 -13.16 18.71 13.69
N GLY A 240 -13.16 17.55 14.36
CA GLY A 240 -14.30 16.61 14.30
C GLY A 240 -14.27 15.71 13.05
N GLY A 241 -13.18 15.66 12.32
CA GLY A 241 -13.00 14.74 11.20
C GLY A 241 -12.94 13.27 11.64
N PRO A 242 -13.21 12.33 10.74
CA PRO A 242 -13.16 10.91 11.03
C PRO A 242 -11.73 10.45 11.34
N PRO A 243 -11.55 9.36 12.10
CA PRO A 243 -10.22 8.77 12.31
C PRO A 243 -9.65 8.20 11.01
N GLY A 244 -8.33 8.04 10.97
CA GLY A 244 -7.63 7.24 9.97
C GLY A 244 -7.82 5.75 10.20
N ASP A 245 -7.13 4.94 9.41
CA ASP A 245 -7.12 3.49 9.52
C ASP A 245 -5.78 2.99 10.06
N LEU A 246 -5.78 1.78 10.60
CA LEU A 246 -4.56 1.07 10.98
C LEU A 246 -4.26 0.01 9.93
N TYR A 247 -3.06 0.05 9.39
CA TYR A 247 -2.52 -0.99 8.50
C TYR A 247 -1.54 -1.85 9.27
N VAL A 248 -1.89 -3.11 9.44
CA VAL A 248 -0.99 -4.12 10.02
C VAL A 248 -0.30 -4.84 8.88
N VAL A 249 1.02 -4.71 8.83
CA VAL A 249 1.88 -5.36 7.83
C VAL A 249 2.51 -6.57 8.50
N VAL A 250 2.30 -7.74 7.93
CA VAL A 250 2.89 -8.98 8.44
C VAL A 250 4.30 -9.11 7.88
N SER A 251 5.25 -9.38 8.76
CA SER A 251 6.62 -9.74 8.42
C SER A 251 6.91 -11.14 8.94
N ILE A 252 7.32 -12.05 8.05
CA ILE A 252 7.63 -13.42 8.39
C ILE A 252 9.13 -13.53 8.65
N ARG A 253 9.51 -13.98 9.86
CA ARG A 253 10.92 -14.18 10.21
C ARG A 253 11.51 -15.30 9.38
N GLU A 254 12.79 -15.14 8.99
CA GLU A 254 13.55 -16.20 8.35
C GLU A 254 13.66 -17.41 9.29
N HIS A 255 13.35 -18.61 8.75
CA HIS A 255 13.46 -19.86 9.48
C HIS A 255 14.80 -20.55 9.19
N GLN A 256 15.40 -21.18 10.21
CA GLN A 256 16.74 -21.78 10.09
C GLN A 256 16.81 -22.98 9.12
N GLN A 257 15.74 -23.76 9.02
CA GLN A 257 15.69 -25.01 8.26
C GLN A 257 14.81 -24.91 7.02
N PHE A 258 13.81 -24.02 7.04
CA PHE A 258 12.80 -23.93 6.01
C PHE A 258 12.88 -22.61 5.28
N ARG A 259 12.76 -22.69 3.94
CA ARG A 259 12.59 -21.52 3.09
C ARG A 259 11.25 -21.65 2.38
N ARG A 260 10.46 -20.60 2.41
CA ARG A 260 9.20 -20.54 1.67
C ARG A 260 9.45 -20.18 0.21
N ASP A 261 8.82 -20.90 -0.69
CA ASP A 261 8.80 -20.62 -2.14
C ASP A 261 7.35 -20.68 -2.63
N GLY A 262 6.67 -19.52 -2.65
CA GLY A 262 5.23 -19.47 -2.87
C GLY A 262 4.46 -20.19 -1.77
N ASP A 263 3.74 -21.25 -2.14
CA ASP A 263 3.03 -22.12 -1.21
C ASP A 263 3.82 -23.38 -0.86
N ASP A 264 4.96 -23.61 -1.49
CA ASP A 264 5.86 -24.71 -1.18
C ASP A 264 6.87 -24.32 -0.09
N ILE A 265 7.33 -25.31 0.64
CA ILE A 265 8.44 -25.17 1.61
C ILE A 265 9.62 -25.94 1.08
N VAL A 266 10.80 -25.33 1.13
CA VAL A 266 12.06 -25.93 0.70
C VAL A 266 12.95 -26.14 1.92
N SER A 267 13.51 -27.35 2.07
CA SER A 267 14.53 -27.66 3.07
C SER A 267 15.68 -28.44 2.47
N GLU A 268 16.87 -28.34 3.09
CA GLU A 268 18.02 -29.16 2.77
C GLU A 268 18.14 -30.30 3.79
N GLN A 269 18.14 -31.55 3.32
CA GLN A 269 18.41 -32.71 4.16
C GLN A 269 19.82 -33.21 3.93
N THR A 270 20.65 -33.13 4.94
CA THR A 270 22.03 -33.64 4.89
C THR A 270 22.05 -35.14 5.11
N ILE A 271 22.67 -35.86 4.18
CA ILE A 271 22.88 -37.30 4.23
C ILE A 271 24.34 -37.62 3.99
N SER A 272 24.81 -38.76 4.49
CA SER A 272 26.15 -39.26 4.18
C SER A 272 26.20 -39.84 2.75
N PHE A 273 27.40 -39.89 2.17
CA PHE A 273 27.57 -40.53 0.86
C PHE A 273 27.18 -42.01 0.90
N ALA A 274 27.41 -42.72 2.03
CA ALA A 274 27.00 -44.11 2.18
C ALA A 274 25.48 -44.29 2.17
N GLN A 275 24.76 -43.39 2.89
CA GLN A 275 23.29 -43.35 2.83
C GLN A 275 22.77 -43.02 1.43
N ALA A 276 23.44 -42.12 0.73
CA ALA A 276 23.07 -41.80 -0.64
C ALA A 276 23.27 -42.97 -1.59
N ALA A 277 24.36 -43.74 -1.40
CA ALA A 277 24.69 -44.89 -2.25
C ALA A 277 23.78 -46.11 -1.98
N LEU A 278 23.48 -46.40 -0.71
CA LEU A 278 22.77 -47.58 -0.29
C LEU A 278 21.24 -47.37 -0.16
N GLY A 279 20.79 -46.12 -0.09
CA GLY A 279 19.44 -45.75 0.26
C GLY A 279 19.25 -45.74 1.78
N VAL A 280 18.25 -44.99 2.23
CA VAL A 280 17.94 -44.89 3.67
C VAL A 280 16.50 -44.37 3.86
N ASP A 281 15.86 -44.81 4.92
CA ASP A 281 14.63 -44.24 5.43
C ASP A 281 14.98 -43.21 6.51
N LEU A 282 14.60 -41.96 6.31
CA LEU A 282 14.87 -40.87 7.24
C LEU A 282 13.56 -40.33 7.80
N GLU A 283 13.61 -39.89 9.03
CA GLU A 283 12.58 -39.07 9.65
C GLU A 283 12.99 -37.60 9.52
N ILE A 284 12.18 -36.83 8.81
CA ILE A 284 12.45 -35.41 8.56
C ILE A 284 11.37 -34.55 9.23
N ASN A 285 11.80 -33.38 9.70
CA ASN A 285 10.88 -32.40 10.24
C ASN A 285 10.19 -31.65 9.10
N THR A 286 8.90 -31.44 9.26
CA THR A 286 8.09 -30.59 8.41
C THR A 286 7.39 -29.53 9.27
N LEU A 287 6.75 -28.54 8.68
CA LEU A 287 5.91 -27.57 9.42
C LEU A 287 4.75 -28.24 10.17
N TRP A 288 4.43 -29.52 9.83
CA TRP A 288 3.26 -30.25 10.35
C TRP A 288 3.65 -31.44 11.23
N GLY A 289 4.91 -31.49 11.66
CA GLY A 289 5.46 -32.61 12.43
C GLY A 289 6.45 -33.43 11.62
N SER A 290 6.89 -34.56 12.17
CA SER A 290 7.85 -35.45 11.53
C SER A 290 7.20 -36.36 10.50
N GLU A 291 7.88 -36.57 9.36
CA GLU A 291 7.45 -37.45 8.27
C GLU A 291 8.59 -38.37 7.83
N LYS A 292 8.24 -39.56 7.41
CA LYS A 292 9.19 -40.55 6.87
C LYS A 292 9.48 -40.23 5.41
N LEU A 293 10.74 -40.09 5.06
CA LEU A 293 11.19 -39.92 3.69
C LEU A 293 12.08 -41.11 3.31
N HIS A 294 11.68 -41.85 2.29
CA HIS A 294 12.48 -42.91 1.70
C HIS A 294 13.40 -42.32 0.62
N LEU A 295 14.70 -42.45 0.81
CA LEU A 295 15.71 -42.10 -0.17
C LEU A 295 16.19 -43.37 -0.87
N PRO A 296 15.98 -43.51 -2.18
CA PRO A 296 16.41 -44.68 -2.93
C PRO A 296 17.96 -44.74 -3.03
N ALA A 297 18.47 -45.97 -3.20
CA ALA A 297 19.89 -46.17 -3.48
C ALA A 297 20.29 -45.45 -4.75
N GLY A 298 21.48 -44.81 -4.70
CA GLY A 298 21.98 -44.01 -5.82
C GLY A 298 21.46 -42.55 -5.84
N THR A 299 20.93 -42.04 -4.74
CA THR A 299 20.49 -40.65 -4.59
C THR A 299 21.64 -39.69 -4.86
N GLN A 300 21.45 -38.75 -5.77
CA GLN A 300 22.46 -37.78 -6.17
C GLN A 300 22.40 -36.49 -5.34
N PRO A 301 23.54 -35.76 -5.16
CA PRO A 301 23.51 -34.43 -4.56
C PRO A 301 22.60 -33.48 -5.33
N GLY A 302 21.75 -32.73 -4.61
CA GLY A 302 20.78 -31.82 -5.21
C GLY A 302 19.52 -32.49 -5.72
N GLN A 303 19.38 -33.82 -5.58
CA GLN A 303 18.14 -34.52 -5.93
C GLN A 303 16.99 -34.04 -5.04
N VAL A 304 15.84 -33.83 -5.66
CA VAL A 304 14.65 -33.25 -5.04
C VAL A 304 13.64 -34.35 -4.74
N PHE A 305 13.14 -34.34 -3.51
CA PHE A 305 12.07 -35.20 -3.04
C PHE A 305 10.87 -34.33 -2.63
N ARG A 306 9.67 -34.74 -3.00
CA ARG A 306 8.45 -33.96 -2.76
C ARG A 306 7.51 -34.69 -1.82
N LEU A 307 7.18 -34.04 -0.70
CA LEU A 307 6.18 -34.46 0.25
C LEU A 307 4.89 -33.68 0.00
N HIS A 308 3.92 -34.34 -0.60
CA HIS A 308 2.68 -33.69 -1.01
C HIS A 308 1.83 -33.20 0.19
N GLY A 309 1.32 -31.97 0.07
CA GLY A 309 0.44 -31.37 1.08
C GLY A 309 1.12 -31.03 2.40
N LYS A 310 2.47 -30.98 2.45
CA LYS A 310 3.27 -30.63 3.64
C LYS A 310 3.87 -29.21 3.58
N GLY A 311 3.49 -28.42 2.57
CA GLY A 311 3.84 -27.01 2.43
C GLY A 311 2.91 -26.06 3.18
N MET A 312 2.91 -24.79 2.77
CA MET A 312 2.05 -23.73 3.29
C MET A 312 0.61 -23.93 2.82
N PRO A 313 -0.39 -23.58 3.64
CA PRO A 313 -1.76 -23.55 3.17
C PRO A 313 -1.98 -22.40 2.19
N HIS A 314 -2.77 -22.63 1.18
CA HIS A 314 -3.24 -21.55 0.32
C HIS A 314 -4.20 -20.64 1.07
N LEU A 315 -4.01 -19.33 0.97
CA LEU A 315 -4.87 -18.37 1.64
C LEU A 315 -6.34 -18.56 1.27
N GLY A 316 -7.19 -18.78 2.29
CA GLY A 316 -8.64 -18.95 2.11
C GLY A 316 -9.06 -20.30 1.52
N LYS A 317 -8.15 -21.26 1.32
CA LYS A 317 -8.45 -22.61 0.81
C LYS A 317 -8.01 -23.69 1.82
N LYS A 318 -8.54 -24.89 1.66
CA LYS A 318 -8.12 -26.04 2.48
C LYS A 318 -6.91 -26.79 1.92
N SER A 319 -6.51 -26.51 0.68
CA SER A 319 -5.34 -27.14 0.06
C SER A 319 -4.05 -26.51 0.58
N LYS A 320 -2.99 -27.31 0.59
CA LYS A 320 -1.64 -26.93 0.97
C LYS A 320 -0.70 -27.17 -0.21
N GLY A 321 0.38 -26.41 -0.26
CA GLY A 321 1.52 -26.70 -1.12
C GLY A 321 2.30 -27.92 -0.66
N ASP A 322 3.44 -28.16 -1.25
CA ASP A 322 4.28 -29.31 -0.99
C ASP A 322 5.53 -28.92 -0.17
N HIS A 323 6.12 -29.90 0.49
CA HIS A 323 7.44 -29.73 1.08
C HIS A 323 8.50 -30.36 0.15
N ILE A 324 9.38 -29.54 -0.33
CA ILE A 324 10.47 -29.87 -1.26
C ILE A 324 11.73 -30.09 -0.43
N VAL A 325 12.22 -31.34 -0.41
CA VAL A 325 13.42 -31.74 0.31
C VAL A 325 14.56 -31.93 -0.68
N ILE A 326 15.63 -31.17 -0.52
CA ILE A 326 16.83 -31.25 -1.38
C ILE A 326 17.88 -32.08 -0.67
N ALA A 327 18.32 -33.18 -1.28
CA ALA A 327 19.35 -34.04 -0.73
C ALA A 327 20.73 -33.35 -0.85
N LYS A 328 21.37 -33.15 0.30
CA LYS A 328 22.73 -32.60 0.41
C LYS A 328 23.68 -33.70 0.88
N VAL A 329 24.44 -34.26 -0.05
CA VAL A 329 25.39 -35.32 0.29
C VAL A 329 26.62 -34.73 0.94
N LEU A 330 26.91 -35.19 2.16
CA LEU A 330 28.09 -34.77 2.91
C LEU A 330 29.20 -35.79 2.77
N ILE A 331 30.33 -35.33 2.30
CA ILE A 331 31.57 -36.12 2.27
C ILE A 331 32.36 -35.82 3.56
N PRO A 332 32.70 -36.82 4.39
CA PRO A 332 33.40 -36.61 5.64
C PRO A 332 34.77 -36.04 5.42
N ARG A 333 35.11 -34.94 6.10
CA ARG A 333 36.44 -34.31 6.02
C ARG A 333 37.54 -35.08 6.73
N LYS A 334 37.16 -35.88 7.72
CA LYS A 334 38.07 -36.73 8.50
C LYS A 334 37.54 -38.13 8.46
N LEU A 335 38.39 -39.10 8.23
CA LEU A 335 38.11 -40.52 8.20
C LEU A 335 38.95 -41.17 9.29
N ASP A 336 38.37 -42.11 10.04
CA ASP A 336 39.13 -43.01 10.85
C ASP A 336 39.88 -44.05 9.98
N GLU A 337 40.73 -44.85 10.58
CA GLU A 337 41.62 -45.78 9.84
C GLU A 337 40.79 -46.84 9.10
N ARG A 338 39.75 -47.37 9.74
CA ARG A 338 38.87 -48.37 9.16
C ARG A 338 37.99 -47.84 8.06
N GLN A 339 37.46 -46.63 8.20
CA GLN A 339 36.71 -45.96 7.15
C GLN A 339 37.58 -45.71 5.91
N ARG A 340 38.83 -45.33 6.11
CA ARG A 340 39.79 -45.14 5.04
C ARG A 340 40.03 -46.46 4.29
N GLU A 341 40.32 -47.54 4.99
CA GLU A 341 40.55 -48.87 4.38
C GLU A 341 39.37 -49.28 3.50
N LEU A 342 38.17 -49.17 4.02
CA LEU A 342 36.94 -49.53 3.28
C LEU A 342 36.74 -48.67 2.02
N LEU A 343 37.04 -47.39 2.11
CA LEU A 343 36.97 -46.51 0.94
C LEU A 343 38.05 -46.77 -0.10
N GLU A 344 39.28 -47.10 0.34
CA GLU A 344 40.34 -47.51 -0.53
C GLU A 344 40.06 -48.86 -1.22
N GLU A 345 39.38 -49.77 -0.55
CA GLU A 345 38.89 -51.01 -1.11
C GLU A 345 37.82 -50.81 -2.15
N LEU A 346 36.85 -49.92 -1.85
CA LEU A 346 35.79 -49.53 -2.78
C LEU A 346 36.38 -48.89 -4.04
N ALA A 347 37.30 -47.95 -3.92
CA ALA A 347 37.95 -47.27 -5.02
C ALA A 347 38.75 -48.24 -5.92
N ARG A 348 39.45 -49.20 -5.28
CA ARG A 348 40.13 -50.29 -6.04
C ARG A 348 39.16 -51.16 -6.84
N HIS A 349 37.99 -51.48 -6.23
CA HIS A 349 36.97 -52.25 -6.92
C HIS A 349 36.34 -51.50 -8.10
N ALA A 350 36.21 -50.18 -7.95
CA ALA A 350 35.69 -49.29 -8.99
C ALA A 350 36.78 -48.93 -10.08
N GLY A 351 38.02 -49.38 -9.90
CA GLY A 351 39.10 -49.05 -10.84
C GLY A 351 39.59 -47.60 -10.77
N GLU A 352 39.32 -46.90 -9.65
CA GLU A 352 39.66 -45.51 -9.47
C GLU A 352 41.06 -45.33 -8.88
N SER A 353 41.79 -44.29 -9.31
CA SER A 353 43.05 -43.91 -8.69
C SER A 353 42.87 -42.90 -7.58
N PHE A 354 43.51 -43.11 -6.43
CA PHE A 354 43.42 -42.20 -5.28
C PHE A 354 44.81 -41.93 -4.68
N ALA A 355 44.98 -40.79 -4.02
CA ALA A 355 46.22 -40.43 -3.36
C ALA A 355 46.47 -41.24 -2.08
N THR A 356 47.46 -42.14 -2.11
CA THR A 356 47.89 -42.87 -0.91
C THR A 356 48.86 -42.02 -0.08
N LYS A 357 48.79 -42.13 1.28
CA LYS A 357 49.73 -41.40 2.18
C LYS A 357 51.22 -41.76 1.99
N GLY A 358 51.53 -42.79 1.20
CA GLY A 358 52.88 -43.23 0.93
C GLY A 358 53.56 -42.59 -0.33
N SER A 359 52.75 -42.01 -1.22
CA SER A 359 53.20 -41.60 -2.55
C SER A 359 54.19 -40.39 -2.57
N LEU A 360 54.18 -39.52 -1.55
CA LEU A 360 55.11 -38.39 -1.46
C LEU A 360 56.51 -38.82 -0.95
N LYS A 361 56.56 -39.79 0.00
CA LYS A 361 57.82 -40.32 0.51
C LYS A 361 58.50 -41.22 -0.53
N ASP A 362 57.76 -41.99 -1.29
CA ASP A 362 58.28 -42.86 -2.33
C ASP A 362 58.76 -42.06 -3.56
N LYS A 363 58.09 -40.96 -3.93
CA LYS A 363 58.57 -40.04 -4.98
C LYS A 363 59.81 -39.29 -4.56
N LEU A 364 60.02 -38.95 -3.30
CA LEU A 364 61.26 -38.32 -2.83
C LEU A 364 62.36 -39.31 -2.70
N ARG A 365 62.15 -40.60 -2.37
CA ARG A 365 63.15 -41.65 -2.42
C ARG A 365 63.68 -41.95 -3.84
N GLY A 366 62.77 -41.93 -4.83
CA GLY A 366 63.19 -42.13 -6.24
C GLY A 366 64.03 -41.00 -6.79
N ILE A 367 63.83 -39.77 -6.30
CA ILE A 367 64.67 -38.61 -6.75
C ILE A 367 66.06 -38.62 -6.11
N PHE A 368 66.23 -39.16 -4.90
CA PHE A 368 67.52 -39.26 -4.24
C PHE A 368 68.29 -40.54 -4.58
N ALA A 369 67.65 -41.54 -5.21
CA ALA A 369 68.33 -42.78 -5.64
C ALA A 369 68.88 -42.74 -7.10
N ALA A 370 68.50 -41.70 -7.85
CA ALA A 370 68.98 -41.54 -9.25
C ALA A 370 70.19 -40.60 -9.39
N GLY A 371 70.86 -40.25 -8.24
CA GLY A 371 72.00 -39.33 -8.17
C GLY A 371 73.29 -39.97 -7.58
N SER A 372 73.50 -41.30 -7.73
CA SER A 372 74.77 -41.95 -7.34
C SER A 372 75.32 -42.69 -8.51
#